data_f844ec4aa93538546021dffdd8efbc7e
#
_entry.id   f844ec4aa93538546021dffdd8efbc7e
#
_cell.length_a   1.000
_cell.length_b   1.000
_cell.length_c   1.000
_cell.angle_alpha   90.00
_cell.angle_beta   90.00
_cell.angle_gamma   90.00
#
_symmetry.space_group_name_H-M   'P 1'
#
loop_
_entity.id
_entity.type
_entity.pdbx_description
1 polymer ?
#
loop_
_entity_poly.entity_id
_entity_poly.type
_entity_poly.pdbx_seq_one_letter_code
_entity_poly.pdbx_strand_id
1 'polypeptide(L)'
;RTIAHLLEVGARHEEIVLRIFKSDKLSRQRLLGYIINERTTYDLDLGVAVFTLRQEDFDRFGIEPGDTEGLVNVPLDVAGIRAVAFLREQRDPDEPVKISLRSQGNLPVNEVASKLFDGGGHLNAAGAEYQGSLSDALALVWQGLRQLVQDYPGC
;
A
#
# COMPACT_ATOMS: atom_id res chain seq x y z
N ARG A 1 20.26 -3.25 -20.04
CA ARG A 1 21.77 -3.12 -20.03
C ARG A 1 22.33 -3.39 -18.64
N THR A 2 21.76 -2.86 -17.55
CA THR A 2 22.30 -3.03 -16.18
C THR A 2 22.34 -4.51 -15.74
N ILE A 3 21.25 -5.28 -15.96
CA ILE A 3 21.21 -6.71 -15.58
C ILE A 3 22.28 -7.51 -16.36
N ALA A 4 22.38 -7.30 -17.68
CA ALA A 4 23.38 -7.97 -18.50
C ALA A 4 24.80 -7.69 -17.99
N HIS A 5 25.11 -6.41 -17.71
CA HIS A 5 26.41 -6.05 -17.14
C HIS A 5 26.68 -6.70 -15.79
N LEU A 6 25.68 -6.76 -14.89
CA LEU A 6 25.84 -7.42 -13.60
C LEU A 6 26.16 -8.92 -13.76
N LEU A 7 25.52 -9.59 -14.72
CA LEU A 7 25.81 -11.01 -15.01
C LEU A 7 27.22 -11.18 -15.60
N GLU A 8 27.64 -10.30 -16.51
CA GLU A 8 28.98 -10.33 -17.09
C GLU A 8 30.10 -10.14 -16.07
N VAL A 9 29.87 -9.29 -15.03
CA VAL A 9 30.83 -9.11 -13.92
C VAL A 9 30.69 -10.15 -12.80
N GLY A 10 29.88 -11.21 -13.03
CA GLY A 10 29.81 -12.37 -12.15
C GLY A 10 28.75 -12.31 -11.05
N ALA A 11 27.73 -11.44 -11.20
CA ALA A 11 26.61 -11.43 -10.26
C ALA A 11 25.84 -12.77 -10.31
N ARG A 12 25.66 -13.39 -9.17
CA ARG A 12 24.97 -14.69 -9.03
C ARG A 12 23.47 -14.47 -8.97
N HIS A 13 22.81 -14.47 -10.14
CA HIS A 13 21.38 -14.18 -10.29
C HIS A 13 20.50 -15.00 -9.35
N GLU A 14 20.72 -16.31 -9.26
CA GLU A 14 19.92 -17.19 -8.41
C GLU A 14 20.01 -16.82 -6.93
N GLU A 15 21.20 -16.50 -6.42
CA GLU A 15 21.38 -16.07 -5.04
C GLU A 15 20.69 -14.73 -4.75
N ILE A 16 20.76 -13.80 -5.69
CA ILE A 16 20.10 -12.50 -5.58
C ILE A 16 18.60 -12.69 -5.52
N VAL A 17 18.02 -13.50 -6.42
CA VAL A 17 16.59 -13.82 -6.43
C VAL A 17 16.14 -14.49 -5.12
N LEU A 18 16.90 -15.48 -4.63
CA LEU A 18 16.59 -16.13 -3.37
C LEU A 18 16.61 -15.17 -2.18
N ARG A 19 17.60 -14.28 -2.12
CA ARG A 19 17.72 -13.31 -1.03
C ARG A 19 16.66 -12.20 -1.07
N ILE A 20 16.26 -11.76 -2.26
CA ILE A 20 15.31 -10.64 -2.41
C ILE A 20 13.87 -11.14 -2.40
N PHE A 21 13.56 -12.23 -3.11
CA PHE A 21 12.18 -12.66 -3.37
C PHE A 21 11.75 -13.93 -2.63
N LYS A 22 12.68 -14.62 -1.95
CA LYS A 22 12.41 -15.90 -1.27
C LYS A 22 12.83 -15.88 0.19
N SER A 23 12.94 -14.70 0.80
CA SER A 23 13.39 -14.53 2.19
C SER A 23 12.27 -14.07 3.13
N ASP A 24 11.03 -14.03 2.67
CA ASP A 24 9.88 -13.63 3.48
C ASP A 24 9.67 -14.57 4.67
N LYS A 25 9.35 -13.98 5.82
CA LYS A 25 8.94 -14.73 7.01
C LYS A 25 7.54 -15.35 6.78
N LEU A 26 7.28 -16.52 7.38
CA LEU A 26 5.97 -17.15 7.34
C LEU A 26 4.87 -16.24 7.97
N SER A 27 5.21 -15.46 9.01
CA SER A 27 4.33 -14.47 9.62
C SER A 27 3.86 -13.43 8.60
N ARG A 28 4.78 -12.93 7.76
CA ARG A 28 4.46 -11.97 6.70
C ARG A 28 3.54 -12.56 5.63
N GLN A 29 3.74 -13.83 5.24
CA GLN A 29 2.86 -14.52 4.29
C GLN A 29 1.45 -14.72 4.87
N ARG A 30 1.34 -15.03 6.17
CA ARG A 30 0.05 -15.14 6.88
C ARG A 30 -0.65 -13.77 6.97
N LEU A 31 0.09 -12.72 7.28
CA LEU A 31 -0.41 -11.35 7.29
C LEU A 31 -0.95 -10.96 5.91
N LEU A 32 -0.22 -11.26 4.83
CA LEU A 32 -0.65 -10.99 3.46
C LEU A 32 -1.97 -11.71 3.14
N GLY A 33 -2.08 -13.00 3.47
CA GLY A 33 -3.31 -13.76 3.29
C GLY A 33 -4.51 -13.16 4.05
N TYR A 34 -4.28 -12.72 5.28
CA TYR A 34 -5.28 -12.05 6.09
C TYR A 34 -5.73 -10.70 5.48
N ILE A 35 -4.78 -9.88 5.06
CA ILE A 35 -5.07 -8.59 4.42
C ILE A 35 -5.95 -8.80 3.19
N ILE A 36 -5.55 -9.68 2.28
CA ILE A 36 -6.29 -9.91 1.04
C ILE A 36 -7.70 -10.40 1.31
N ASN A 37 -7.87 -11.32 2.25
CA ASN A 37 -9.12 -12.03 2.46
C ASN A 37 -10.09 -11.28 3.38
N GLU A 38 -9.57 -10.63 4.43
CA GLU A 38 -10.40 -10.12 5.52
C GLU A 38 -10.36 -8.60 5.68
N ARG A 39 -9.30 -7.94 5.18
CA ARG A 39 -9.08 -6.51 5.45
C ARG A 39 -9.18 -5.62 4.22
N THR A 40 -9.19 -6.18 3.01
CA THR A 40 -9.27 -5.42 1.77
C THR A 40 -10.70 -5.32 1.27
N THR A 41 -11.15 -4.10 1.03
CA THR A 41 -12.38 -3.81 0.30
C THR A 41 -12.04 -3.41 -1.12
N TYR A 42 -12.58 -4.10 -2.09
CA TYR A 42 -12.44 -3.83 -3.52
C TYR A 42 -13.71 -3.17 -4.05
N ASP A 43 -13.57 -2.05 -4.72
CA ASP A 43 -14.61 -1.43 -5.56
C ASP A 43 -14.15 -1.55 -7.02
N LEU A 44 -14.59 -2.61 -7.69
CA LEU A 44 -14.14 -2.92 -9.05
C LEU A 44 -14.73 -1.95 -10.09
N ASP A 45 -15.88 -1.36 -9.81
CA ASP A 45 -16.50 -0.36 -10.70
C ASP A 45 -15.70 0.94 -10.70
N LEU A 46 -15.17 1.34 -9.53
CA LEU A 46 -14.26 2.48 -9.41
C LEU A 46 -12.81 2.13 -9.77
N GLY A 47 -12.44 0.87 -9.72
CA GLY A 47 -11.06 0.43 -9.86
C GLY A 47 -10.19 0.79 -8.64
N VAL A 48 -10.74 0.67 -7.43
CA VAL A 48 -10.08 1.09 -6.19
C VAL A 48 -10.09 -0.05 -5.17
N ALA A 49 -8.99 -0.22 -4.46
CA ALA A 49 -8.93 -1.09 -3.29
C ALA A 49 -8.43 -0.32 -2.06
N VAL A 50 -9.03 -0.60 -0.91
CA VAL A 50 -8.61 0.00 0.36
C VAL A 50 -8.51 -1.09 1.41
N PHE A 51 -7.43 -1.09 2.17
CA PHE A 51 -7.27 -2.01 3.29
C PHE A 51 -6.67 -1.33 4.52
N THR A 52 -6.90 -1.95 5.66
CA THR A 52 -6.49 -1.40 6.95
C THR A 52 -5.75 -2.44 7.78
N LEU A 53 -4.84 -1.98 8.64
CA LEU A 53 -4.29 -2.74 9.74
C LEU A 53 -4.55 -1.99 11.05
N ARG A 54 -5.05 -2.71 12.03
CA ARG A 54 -5.29 -2.21 13.37
C ARG A 54 -4.14 -2.56 14.31
N GLN A 55 -4.09 -1.90 15.44
CA GLN A 55 -3.09 -2.17 16.46
C GLN A 55 -3.09 -3.65 16.90
N GLU A 56 -4.26 -4.26 17.08
CA GLU A 56 -4.41 -5.68 17.43
C GLU A 56 -3.76 -6.66 16.44
N ASP A 57 -3.68 -6.27 15.15
CA ASP A 57 -3.08 -7.09 14.10
C ASP A 57 -1.56 -7.19 14.26
N PHE A 58 -0.91 -6.19 14.88
CA PHE A 58 0.53 -6.20 15.11
C PHE A 58 0.94 -7.36 16.05
N ASP A 59 0.18 -7.57 17.11
CA ASP A 59 0.46 -8.66 18.05
C ASP A 59 0.02 -10.00 17.48
N ARG A 60 -1.16 -10.05 16.85
CA ARG A 60 -1.69 -11.27 16.22
C ARG A 60 -0.74 -11.91 15.22
N PHE A 61 -0.07 -11.10 14.41
CA PHE A 61 0.84 -11.57 13.35
C PHE A 61 2.32 -11.42 13.69
N GLY A 62 2.66 -10.85 14.86
CA GLY A 62 4.04 -10.56 15.22
C GLY A 62 4.71 -9.61 14.23
N ILE A 63 3.99 -8.54 13.82
CA ILE A 63 4.46 -7.60 12.80
C ILE A 63 5.66 -6.82 13.34
N GLU A 64 6.76 -6.87 12.62
CA GLU A 64 7.98 -6.11 12.89
C GLU A 64 8.14 -4.95 11.90
N PRO A 65 8.99 -3.96 12.20
CA PRO A 65 9.36 -2.92 11.25
C PRO A 65 9.84 -3.54 9.92
N GLY A 66 9.26 -3.08 8.81
CA GLY A 66 9.54 -3.61 7.46
C GLY A 66 8.53 -4.66 6.96
N ASP A 67 7.85 -5.40 7.83
CA ASP A 67 6.92 -6.47 7.39
C ASP A 67 5.72 -5.92 6.59
N THR A 68 5.37 -4.65 6.76
CA THR A 68 4.30 -3.98 6.00
C THR A 68 4.78 -3.30 4.72
N GLU A 69 6.09 -3.28 4.47
CA GLU A 69 6.63 -2.67 3.25
C GLU A 69 6.14 -3.40 2.00
N GLY A 70 5.74 -2.63 1.01
CA GLY A 70 5.28 -3.16 -0.28
C GLY A 70 3.86 -3.74 -0.28
N LEU A 71 3.22 -3.99 0.89
CA LEU A 71 1.87 -4.56 0.96
C LEU A 71 0.84 -3.70 0.19
N VAL A 72 1.00 -2.38 0.20
CA VAL A 72 0.12 -1.46 -0.52
C VAL A 72 0.07 -1.71 -2.03
N ASN A 73 1.07 -2.37 -2.60
CA ASN A 73 1.11 -2.67 -4.03
C ASN A 73 0.32 -3.93 -4.40
N VAL A 74 0.09 -4.83 -3.46
CA VAL A 74 -0.50 -6.15 -3.74
C VAL A 74 -1.88 -6.07 -4.41
N PRO A 75 -2.83 -5.23 -3.96
CA PRO A 75 -4.10 -5.13 -4.65
C PRO A 75 -4.03 -4.53 -6.05
N LEU A 76 -2.93 -3.84 -6.43
CA LEU A 76 -2.73 -3.35 -7.80
C LEU A 76 -2.52 -4.46 -8.82
N ASP A 77 -2.18 -5.68 -8.39
CA ASP A 77 -2.06 -6.85 -9.27
C ASP A 77 -3.44 -7.40 -9.70
N VAL A 78 -4.52 -6.92 -9.08
CA VAL A 78 -5.89 -7.30 -9.47
C VAL A 78 -6.31 -6.51 -10.70
N ALA A 79 -6.74 -7.22 -11.74
CA ALA A 79 -7.19 -6.60 -12.98
C ALA A 79 -8.31 -5.58 -12.73
N GLY A 80 -8.17 -4.38 -13.27
CA GLY A 80 -9.11 -3.28 -13.11
C GLY A 80 -8.86 -2.38 -11.89
N ILE A 81 -8.02 -2.77 -10.94
CA ILE A 81 -7.64 -1.88 -9.84
C ILE A 81 -6.58 -0.88 -10.33
N ARG A 82 -6.87 0.41 -10.17
CA ARG A 82 -6.04 1.53 -10.60
C ARG A 82 -5.43 2.32 -9.45
N ALA A 83 -6.07 2.29 -8.29
CA ALA A 83 -5.58 2.94 -7.08
C ALA A 83 -5.80 2.08 -5.84
N VAL A 84 -4.86 2.17 -4.91
CA VAL A 84 -4.89 1.46 -3.63
C VAL A 84 -4.53 2.41 -2.49
N ALA A 85 -5.28 2.31 -1.40
CA ALA A 85 -4.90 2.92 -0.13
C ALA A 85 -4.69 1.86 0.95
N PHE A 86 -3.64 2.04 1.70
CA PHE A 86 -3.34 1.28 2.90
C PHE A 86 -3.29 2.22 4.10
N LEU A 87 -4.17 2.00 5.06
CA LEU A 87 -4.22 2.73 6.32
C LEU A 87 -3.79 1.82 7.46
N ARG A 88 -2.95 2.30 8.34
CA ARG A 88 -2.55 1.53 9.51
C ARG A 88 -2.51 2.38 10.76
N GLU A 89 -3.03 1.84 11.83
CA GLU A 89 -2.73 2.30 13.18
C GLU A 89 -1.27 2.03 13.50
N GLN A 90 -0.73 2.76 14.45
CA GLN A 90 0.61 2.53 14.97
C GLN A 90 0.55 1.70 16.26
N ARG A 91 1.69 1.23 16.74
CA ARG A 91 1.75 0.51 18.01
C ARG A 91 1.39 1.39 19.19
N ASP A 92 1.79 2.65 19.15
CA ASP A 92 1.38 3.67 20.10
C ASP A 92 0.03 4.25 19.64
N PRO A 93 -1.04 4.17 20.46
CA PRO A 93 -2.35 4.71 20.10
C PRO A 93 -2.38 6.23 19.95
N ASP A 94 -1.39 6.93 20.52
CA ASP A 94 -1.26 8.38 20.40
C ASP A 94 -0.57 8.81 19.09
N GLU A 95 0.04 7.86 18.37
CA GLU A 95 0.62 8.14 17.07
C GLU A 95 -0.45 8.23 15.96
N PRO A 96 -0.23 9.07 14.93
CA PRO A 96 -1.17 9.25 13.84
C PRO A 96 -1.35 7.98 13.01
N VAL A 97 -2.54 7.81 12.44
CA VAL A 97 -2.81 6.79 11.42
C VAL A 97 -1.92 7.07 10.20
N LYS A 98 -1.12 6.10 9.78
CA LYS A 98 -0.33 6.19 8.55
C LYS A 98 -1.14 5.78 7.34
N ILE A 99 -1.04 6.59 6.29
CA ILE A 99 -1.75 6.39 5.02
C ILE A 99 -0.70 6.25 3.92
N SER A 100 -0.78 5.17 3.17
CA SER A 100 0.04 4.93 1.99
C SER A 100 -0.87 4.79 0.78
N LEU A 101 -0.58 5.54 -0.27
CA LEU A 101 -1.36 5.57 -1.51
C LEU A 101 -0.50 5.12 -2.68
N ARG A 102 -1.07 4.29 -3.55
CA ARG A 102 -0.45 3.85 -4.80
C ARG A 102 -1.46 3.90 -5.92
N SER A 103 -0.97 4.12 -7.14
CA SER A 103 -1.79 4.06 -8.36
C SER A 103 -1.01 3.56 -9.56
N GLN A 104 -1.71 3.37 -10.65
CA GLN A 104 -1.14 3.04 -11.97
C GLN A 104 -1.48 4.13 -12.98
N GLY A 105 -0.71 4.17 -14.06
CA GLY A 105 -0.93 5.14 -15.14
C GLY A 105 -0.75 6.59 -14.70
N ASN A 106 -1.66 7.44 -15.11
CA ASN A 106 -1.63 8.89 -14.86
C ASN A 106 -2.55 9.32 -13.69
N LEU A 107 -2.96 8.41 -12.82
CA LEU A 107 -3.86 8.70 -11.71
C LEU A 107 -3.08 9.31 -10.52
N PRO A 108 -3.23 10.61 -10.20
CA PRO A 108 -2.34 11.32 -9.28
C PRO A 108 -2.77 11.16 -7.81
N VAL A 109 -2.44 10.02 -7.17
CA VAL A 109 -2.78 9.79 -5.75
C VAL A 109 -2.10 10.76 -4.79
N ASN A 110 -1.04 11.43 -5.20
CA ASN A 110 -0.44 12.50 -4.42
C ASN A 110 -1.37 13.69 -4.18
N GLU A 111 -2.37 13.91 -5.05
CA GLU A 111 -3.39 14.94 -4.83
C GLU A 111 -4.29 14.59 -3.64
N VAL A 112 -4.65 13.32 -3.47
CA VAL A 112 -5.43 12.87 -2.30
C VAL A 112 -4.63 13.10 -1.02
N ALA A 113 -3.34 12.70 -1.01
CA ALA A 113 -2.47 12.90 0.13
C ALA A 113 -2.35 14.38 0.51
N SER A 114 -2.09 15.26 -0.46
CA SER A 114 -1.88 16.68 -0.20
C SER A 114 -3.15 17.46 0.12
N LYS A 115 -4.28 17.16 -0.56
CA LYS A 115 -5.54 17.91 -0.38
C LYS A 115 -6.28 17.56 0.90
N LEU A 116 -6.21 16.31 1.35
CA LEU A 116 -7.01 15.82 2.49
C LEU A 116 -6.22 15.60 3.77
N PHE A 117 -4.89 15.43 3.67
CA PHE A 117 -4.09 14.99 4.81
C PHE A 117 -2.79 15.77 5.01
N ASP A 118 -2.58 16.86 4.28
CA ASP A 118 -1.33 17.63 4.27
C ASP A 118 -0.08 16.75 4.04
N GLY A 119 -0.28 15.66 3.31
CA GLY A 119 0.75 14.72 2.93
C GLY A 119 1.34 15.02 1.56
N GLY A 120 2.04 14.05 0.97
CA GLY A 120 2.65 14.26 -0.35
C GLY A 120 3.34 13.03 -0.91
N GLY A 121 4.03 13.24 -2.02
CA GLY A 121 4.76 12.19 -2.71
C GLY A 121 4.79 12.39 -4.22
N HIS A 122 5.06 11.29 -4.91
CA HIS A 122 5.04 11.25 -6.37
C HIS A 122 3.65 10.90 -6.90
N LEU A 123 3.42 11.14 -8.18
CA LEU A 123 2.14 10.92 -8.87
C LEU A 123 1.50 9.56 -8.48
N ASN A 124 2.24 8.48 -8.54
CA ASN A 124 1.74 7.12 -8.29
C ASN A 124 2.12 6.55 -6.91
N ALA A 125 2.78 7.32 -6.04
CA ALA A 125 3.23 6.87 -4.74
C ALA A 125 3.26 8.04 -3.75
N ALA A 126 2.31 8.08 -2.85
CA ALA A 126 2.19 9.15 -1.86
C ALA A 126 1.95 8.58 -0.46
N GLY A 127 2.20 9.41 0.53
CA GLY A 127 1.98 9.10 1.94
C GLY A 127 1.44 10.29 2.70
N ALA A 128 0.74 10.01 3.79
CA ALA A 128 0.20 11.00 4.70
C ALA A 128 0.06 10.41 6.10
N GLU A 129 -0.22 11.29 7.05
CA GLU A 129 -0.57 10.94 8.41
C GLU A 129 -1.88 11.63 8.80
N TYR A 130 -2.68 10.99 9.63
CA TYR A 130 -3.95 11.54 10.08
C TYR A 130 -4.07 11.45 11.60
N GLN A 131 -4.24 12.61 12.25
CA GLN A 131 -4.51 12.70 13.68
C GLN A 131 -6.01 12.47 13.92
N GLY A 132 -6.36 11.27 14.36
CA GLY A 132 -7.74 10.89 14.61
C GLY A 132 -7.96 9.38 14.47
N SER A 133 -9.21 8.96 14.39
CA SER A 133 -9.54 7.55 14.32
C SER A 133 -9.24 6.95 12.94
N LEU A 134 -8.94 5.64 12.92
CA LEU A 134 -8.80 4.89 11.67
C LEU A 134 -10.09 4.94 10.83
N SER A 135 -11.25 4.96 11.47
CA SER A 135 -12.54 5.04 10.77
C SER A 135 -12.75 6.37 10.06
N ASP A 136 -12.35 7.48 10.68
CA ASP A 136 -12.45 8.81 10.06
C ASP A 136 -11.46 8.94 8.89
N ALA A 137 -10.22 8.50 9.10
CA ALA A 137 -9.22 8.45 8.01
C ALA A 137 -9.72 7.61 6.83
N LEU A 138 -10.33 6.45 7.10
CA LEU A 138 -10.87 5.55 6.09
C LEU A 138 -12.00 6.22 5.28
N ALA A 139 -12.90 6.92 5.94
CA ALA A 139 -14.00 7.64 5.27
C ALA A 139 -13.46 8.74 4.35
N LEU A 140 -12.48 9.53 4.81
CA LEU A 140 -11.83 10.56 4.02
C LEU A 140 -11.06 10.00 2.81
N VAL A 141 -10.36 8.88 3.00
CA VAL A 141 -9.65 8.20 1.89
C VAL A 141 -10.62 7.73 0.83
N TRP A 142 -11.73 7.09 1.21
CA TRP A 142 -12.76 6.69 0.25
C TRP A 142 -13.35 7.87 -0.51
N GLN A 143 -13.64 8.97 0.19
CA GLN A 143 -14.12 10.20 -0.44
C GLN A 143 -13.09 10.72 -1.46
N GLY A 144 -11.83 10.82 -1.07
CA GLY A 144 -10.77 11.32 -1.93
C GLY A 144 -10.51 10.46 -3.16
N LEU A 145 -10.49 9.13 -3.00
CA LEU A 145 -10.28 8.21 -4.12
C LEU A 145 -11.46 8.21 -5.09
N ARG A 146 -12.70 8.28 -4.60
CA ARG A 146 -13.88 8.41 -5.46
C ARG A 146 -13.83 9.69 -6.30
N GLN A 147 -13.52 10.82 -5.67
CA GLN A 147 -13.39 12.09 -6.38
C GLN A 147 -12.26 12.03 -7.41
N LEU A 148 -11.09 11.49 -7.02
CA LEU A 148 -9.94 11.34 -7.90
C LEU A 148 -10.27 10.55 -9.17
N VAL A 149 -10.94 9.41 -9.02
CA VAL A 149 -11.32 8.57 -10.16
C VAL A 149 -12.32 9.26 -11.08
N GLN A 150 -13.22 10.09 -10.54
CA GLN A 150 -14.17 10.90 -11.33
C GLN A 150 -13.45 12.02 -12.09
N ASP A 151 -12.46 12.66 -11.47
CA ASP A 151 -11.69 13.74 -12.09
C ASP A 151 -10.74 13.24 -13.19
N TYR A 152 -10.33 11.94 -13.12
CA TYR A 152 -9.43 11.30 -14.07
C TYR A 152 -10.05 10.04 -14.71
N PRO A 153 -11.15 10.16 -15.47
CA PRO A 153 -11.78 9.03 -16.16
C PRO A 153 -10.86 8.52 -17.27
N GLY A 154 -10.58 7.22 -17.27
CA GLY A 154 -9.80 6.57 -18.33
C GLY A 154 -8.28 6.61 -18.15
N CYS A 155 -7.79 6.95 -16.97
CA CYS A 155 -6.40 6.77 -16.60
C CYS A 155 -6.10 5.33 -16.19
#